data_67c0dfb8556bcb9d5f64ae8b2e0508e5
#
_entry.id   67c0dfb8556bcb9d5f64ae8b2e0508e5
#
_cell.length_a   1.000
_cell.length_b   1.000
_cell.length_c   1.000
_cell.angle_alpha   90.00
_cell.angle_beta   90.00
_cell.angle_gamma   90.00
#
_symmetry.space_group_name_H-M   'P 1'
#
loop_
_entity.id
_entity.type
_entity.pdbx_description
1 polymer ?
#
loop_
_entity_poly.entity_id
_entity_poly.type
_entity_poly.pdbx_seq_one_letter_code
_entity_poly.pdbx_strand_id
1 'polypeptide(L)'
;MALVNARKILFIGFILLNYFFNKVDAQPTAHIKSIHLIGSYQIPNTLSFLHTTVGGLSGIDYDQTNNQYYLISDDRSAINPARYYTAKIFLTQSGIDSVIFTGVNNLLQPSGEVYPNFKQDKFHTTDPEAIRYNPIRKQLVWSSEGERIITTSDTILETPSITTISLKGAVINTFTIPPKITMQATENGPRQNADFEGITFANNYATLYANMEEPLYEDGPRADTIDNNTYIRILTFNVARRENTHQFAYKLGPVAHPPIPTNAFKVNGVPEILSIGNNKLLVIERSFSTGKIACSIKIFIADLSKATDIKNLQSLKNTDAFIAASKKLLFNMDDLAIATDNIEGVTFGPLLPNGHKTLLFISDNNFNPLQQTQLLLFEVNE
;
A
#
# COMPACT_ATOMS: atom_id res chain seq x y z
N MET A 1 -69.09 -44.74 36.17
CA MET A 1 -67.67 -45.17 36.19
C MET A 1 -67.13 -45.03 34.76
N ALA A 2 -66.52 -43.95 34.46
CA ALA A 2 -65.95 -43.62 33.12
C ALA A 2 -64.58 -43.04 33.30
N LEU A 3 -63.59 -43.77 32.84
CA LEU A 3 -62.17 -43.33 32.82
C LEU A 3 -61.95 -42.25 31.71
N VAL A 4 -61.44 -41.11 32.12
CA VAL A 4 -61.00 -40.07 31.21
C VAL A 4 -59.47 -40.25 30.95
N ASN A 5 -59.12 -40.62 29.73
CA ASN A 5 -57.71 -40.65 29.25
C ASN A 5 -57.28 -39.27 28.90
N ALA A 6 -56.34 -38.73 29.68
CA ALA A 6 -55.61 -37.47 29.32
C ALA A 6 -54.46 -37.79 28.42
N ARG A 7 -54.52 -37.41 27.13
CA ARG A 7 -53.36 -37.37 26.17
C ARG A 7 -52.51 -36.11 26.44
N LYS A 8 -51.27 -36.30 26.92
CA LYS A 8 -50.29 -35.25 26.99
C LYS A 8 -49.79 -35.00 25.58
N ILE A 9 -50.07 -33.83 25.04
CA ILE A 9 -49.46 -33.34 23.79
C ILE A 9 -48.11 -32.69 24.15
N LEU A 10 -47.03 -33.33 23.70
CA LEU A 10 -45.66 -32.80 23.83
C LEU A 10 -45.40 -31.82 22.68
N PHE A 11 -45.36 -30.53 22.95
CA PHE A 11 -44.95 -29.50 21.99
C PHE A 11 -43.41 -29.47 21.96
N ILE A 12 -42.80 -30.04 20.91
CA ILE A 12 -41.38 -29.88 20.63
C ILE A 12 -41.24 -28.58 19.84
N GLY A 13 -40.86 -27.51 20.53
CA GLY A 13 -40.49 -26.25 19.90
C GLY A 13 -39.12 -26.39 19.20
N PHE A 14 -39.12 -26.46 17.89
CA PHE A 14 -37.91 -26.33 17.09
C PHE A 14 -37.45 -24.85 17.16
N ILE A 15 -36.45 -24.55 18.01
CA ILE A 15 -35.75 -23.29 17.99
C ILE A 15 -34.79 -23.33 16.78
N LEU A 16 -35.21 -22.74 15.67
CA LEU A 16 -34.32 -22.42 14.56
C LEU A 16 -33.37 -21.31 15.02
N LEU A 17 -32.19 -21.69 15.50
CA LEU A 17 -31.05 -20.76 15.63
C LEU A 17 -30.62 -20.40 14.23
N ASN A 18 -31.08 -19.27 13.71
CA ASN A 18 -30.49 -18.63 12.56
C ASN A 18 -29.10 -18.11 12.98
N TYR A 19 -28.07 -18.93 12.79
CA TYR A 19 -26.70 -18.46 12.78
C TYR A 19 -26.56 -17.54 11.57
N PHE A 20 -26.65 -16.24 11.77
CA PHE A 20 -26.11 -15.26 10.84
C PHE A 20 -24.60 -15.44 10.84
N PHE A 21 -24.10 -16.35 10.02
CA PHE A 21 -22.70 -16.28 9.61
C PHE A 21 -22.56 -14.97 8.84
N ASN A 22 -22.03 -13.93 9.48
CA ASN A 22 -21.44 -12.82 8.76
C ASN A 22 -20.38 -13.44 7.84
N LYS A 23 -20.68 -13.58 6.55
CA LYS A 23 -19.69 -13.94 5.55
C LYS A 23 -18.66 -12.80 5.58
N VAL A 24 -17.54 -13.04 6.23
CA VAL A 24 -16.35 -12.24 5.96
C VAL A 24 -15.94 -12.62 4.56
N ASP A 25 -15.98 -11.67 3.63
CA ASP A 25 -15.56 -11.93 2.26
C ASP A 25 -14.11 -12.42 2.28
N ALA A 26 -13.85 -13.48 1.52
CA ALA A 26 -12.50 -13.98 1.36
C ALA A 26 -11.62 -12.87 0.76
N GLN A 27 -10.36 -12.83 1.17
CA GLN A 27 -9.41 -11.87 0.61
C GLN A 27 -9.40 -12.00 -0.92
N PRO A 28 -9.51 -10.90 -1.66
CA PRO A 28 -9.47 -10.94 -3.13
C PRO A 28 -8.18 -11.58 -3.64
N THR A 29 -8.30 -12.50 -4.58
CA THR A 29 -7.19 -13.09 -5.32
C THR A 29 -7.50 -13.10 -6.80
N ALA A 30 -6.47 -13.08 -7.67
CA ALA A 30 -6.66 -13.08 -9.11
C ALA A 30 -5.55 -13.85 -9.84
N HIS A 31 -5.90 -14.54 -10.91
CA HIS A 31 -4.95 -15.06 -11.89
C HIS A 31 -4.88 -14.09 -13.07
N ILE A 32 -4.09 -13.04 -12.94
CA ILE A 32 -4.05 -11.95 -13.91
C ILE A 32 -3.23 -12.35 -15.15
N LYS A 33 -3.86 -12.42 -16.31
CA LYS A 33 -3.20 -12.60 -17.62
C LYS A 33 -2.88 -11.26 -18.27
N SER A 34 -3.83 -10.32 -18.22
CA SER A 34 -3.68 -8.96 -18.73
C SER A 34 -4.63 -8.02 -18.01
N ILE A 35 -4.35 -6.74 -18.10
CA ILE A 35 -5.23 -5.66 -17.65
C ILE A 35 -5.41 -4.66 -18.78
N HIS A 36 -6.55 -3.97 -18.84
CA HIS A 36 -6.72 -2.85 -19.75
C HIS A 36 -7.48 -1.71 -19.08
N LEU A 37 -7.09 -0.49 -19.42
CA LEU A 37 -7.71 0.72 -18.88
C LEU A 37 -9.13 0.87 -19.41
N ILE A 38 -10.12 1.00 -18.53
CA ILE A 38 -11.52 1.26 -18.88
C ILE A 38 -11.99 2.67 -18.52
N GLY A 39 -11.23 3.39 -17.70
CA GLY A 39 -11.55 4.78 -17.39
C GLY A 39 -10.57 5.42 -16.45
N SER A 40 -10.56 6.74 -16.46
CA SER A 40 -9.79 7.57 -15.55
C SER A 40 -10.68 8.65 -14.95
N TYR A 41 -10.35 9.10 -13.74
CA TYR A 41 -11.01 10.20 -13.05
C TYR A 41 -9.96 11.06 -12.37
N GLN A 42 -10.10 12.38 -12.50
CA GLN A 42 -9.20 13.31 -11.86
C GLN A 42 -9.89 13.98 -10.66
N ILE A 43 -9.29 13.89 -9.49
CA ILE A 43 -9.70 14.60 -8.29
C ILE A 43 -9.08 16.03 -8.39
N PRO A 44 -9.88 17.10 -8.31
CA PRO A 44 -9.34 18.45 -8.41
C PRO A 44 -8.37 18.78 -7.27
N ASN A 45 -7.21 19.35 -7.59
CA ASN A 45 -6.22 19.80 -6.59
C ASN A 45 -6.74 20.86 -5.61
N THR A 46 -7.84 21.52 -5.97
CA THR A 46 -8.51 22.52 -5.12
C THR A 46 -9.58 21.92 -4.21
N LEU A 47 -9.77 20.60 -4.26
CA LEU A 47 -10.79 19.95 -3.45
C LEU A 47 -10.46 20.05 -1.96
N SER A 48 -11.43 20.57 -1.22
CA SER A 48 -11.38 20.59 0.26
C SER A 48 -12.53 19.77 0.82
N PHE A 49 -12.28 18.99 1.86
CA PHE A 49 -13.28 18.20 2.53
C PHE A 49 -13.12 18.31 4.05
N LEU A 50 -14.19 18.74 4.74
CA LEU A 50 -14.22 18.95 6.20
C LEU A 50 -13.00 19.75 6.72
N HIS A 51 -12.70 20.86 6.06
CA HIS A 51 -11.59 21.77 6.37
C HIS A 51 -10.18 21.18 6.16
N THR A 52 -10.06 20.09 5.42
CA THR A 52 -8.77 19.54 5.00
C THR A 52 -8.60 19.62 3.49
N THR A 53 -7.39 19.83 3.03
CA THR A 53 -7.03 19.72 1.60
C THR A 53 -6.96 18.26 1.20
N VAL A 54 -7.71 17.88 0.16
CA VAL A 54 -7.64 16.52 -0.40
C VAL A 54 -6.50 16.47 -1.40
N GLY A 55 -5.48 15.70 -1.07
CA GLY A 55 -4.25 15.53 -1.87
C GLY A 55 -3.26 14.64 -1.14
N GLY A 56 -2.09 14.42 -1.74
CA GLY A 56 -1.11 13.51 -1.19
C GLY A 56 -1.66 12.07 -1.07
N LEU A 57 -2.52 11.62 -1.98
CA LEU A 57 -3.19 10.33 -1.84
C LEU A 57 -2.29 9.21 -2.37
N SER A 58 -1.38 8.73 -1.51
CA SER A 58 -0.38 7.71 -1.83
C SER A 58 -0.92 6.28 -1.76
N GLY A 59 -1.85 5.98 -0.85
CA GLY A 59 -2.39 4.64 -0.68
C GLY A 59 -3.91 4.55 -0.74
N ILE A 60 -4.42 3.41 -1.23
CA ILE A 60 -5.85 3.13 -1.36
C ILE A 60 -6.17 1.68 -1.03
N ASP A 61 -7.27 1.44 -0.31
CA ASP A 61 -7.84 0.09 -0.14
C ASP A 61 -9.37 0.10 -0.19
N TYR A 62 -9.97 -1.07 -0.46
CA TYR A 62 -11.39 -1.23 -0.67
C TYR A 62 -12.03 -2.22 0.30
N ASP A 63 -13.00 -1.74 1.05
CA ASP A 63 -13.92 -2.55 1.84
C ASP A 63 -15.13 -2.95 0.98
N GLN A 64 -15.09 -4.16 0.46
CA GLN A 64 -16.14 -4.72 -0.39
C GLN A 64 -17.48 -4.82 0.33
N THR A 65 -17.47 -5.15 1.63
CA THR A 65 -18.70 -5.34 2.43
C THR A 65 -19.50 -4.05 2.55
N ASN A 66 -18.80 -2.93 2.78
CA ASN A 66 -19.43 -1.63 2.97
C ASN A 66 -19.40 -0.75 1.70
N ASN A 67 -18.83 -1.26 0.59
CA ASN A 67 -18.55 -0.52 -0.63
C ASN A 67 -17.90 0.83 -0.31
N GLN A 68 -16.78 0.81 0.41
CA GLN A 68 -16.08 1.99 0.90
C GLN A 68 -14.58 1.88 0.63
N TYR A 69 -14.00 3.00 0.21
CA TYR A 69 -12.55 3.11 0.04
C TYR A 69 -11.95 3.85 1.23
N TYR A 70 -10.73 3.45 1.60
CA TYR A 70 -9.84 4.14 2.51
C TYR A 70 -8.67 4.68 1.70
N LEU A 71 -8.38 5.97 1.83
CA LEU A 71 -7.31 6.66 1.09
C LEU A 71 -6.44 7.41 2.09
N ILE A 72 -5.17 7.03 2.20
CA ILE A 72 -4.23 7.71 3.08
C ILE A 72 -3.62 8.91 2.36
N SER A 73 -3.30 9.95 3.13
CA SER A 73 -2.64 11.16 2.63
C SER A 73 -1.21 11.20 3.14
N ASP A 74 -0.26 11.28 2.23
CA ASP A 74 1.15 11.57 2.48
C ASP A 74 1.32 13.05 2.84
N ASP A 75 0.78 13.40 3.99
CA ASP A 75 0.94 14.73 4.58
C ASP A 75 1.54 14.59 5.97
N ARG A 76 2.81 14.88 6.08
CA ARG A 76 3.59 14.86 7.34
C ARG A 76 3.10 15.90 8.35
N SER A 77 1.79 16.09 8.44
CA SER A 77 1.13 17.16 9.19
C SER A 77 1.59 18.57 8.76
N ALA A 78 2.05 18.72 7.52
CA ALA A 78 2.58 19.99 7.02
C ALA A 78 1.47 20.94 6.58
N ILE A 79 0.41 20.43 5.96
CA ILE A 79 -0.76 21.19 5.51
C ILE A 79 -1.93 20.99 6.48
N ASN A 80 -2.27 19.73 6.76
CA ASN A 80 -3.25 19.33 7.76
C ASN A 80 -2.68 18.16 8.57
N PRO A 81 -3.24 17.81 9.74
CA PRO A 81 -2.80 16.64 10.49
C PRO A 81 -2.77 15.38 9.63
N ALA A 82 -1.77 14.52 9.82
CA ALA A 82 -1.65 13.22 9.16
C ALA A 82 -2.97 12.46 9.27
N ARG A 83 -3.50 11.98 8.12
CA ARG A 83 -4.90 11.55 8.02
C ARG A 83 -5.14 10.52 6.93
N TYR A 84 -6.30 9.92 7.00
CA TYR A 84 -6.87 9.19 5.88
C TYR A 84 -8.32 9.61 5.65
N TYR A 85 -8.76 9.42 4.43
CA TYR A 85 -10.13 9.68 4.00
C TYR A 85 -10.89 8.38 3.80
N THR A 86 -12.22 8.48 3.91
CA THR A 86 -13.12 7.47 3.38
C THR A 86 -13.90 8.04 2.20
N ALA A 87 -14.14 7.21 1.18
CA ALA A 87 -14.85 7.63 -0.01
C ALA A 87 -15.74 6.51 -0.58
N LYS A 88 -16.72 6.91 -1.37
CA LYS A 88 -17.46 6.06 -2.31
C LYS A 88 -16.99 6.41 -3.72
N ILE A 89 -16.66 5.38 -4.51
CA ILE A 89 -16.31 5.53 -5.92
C ILE A 89 -17.37 4.79 -6.72
N PHE A 90 -18.06 5.52 -7.57
CA PHE A 90 -19.14 4.98 -8.39
C PHE A 90 -18.61 4.64 -9.77
N LEU A 91 -18.80 3.39 -10.17
CA LEU A 91 -18.32 2.86 -11.44
C LEU A 91 -19.48 2.69 -12.41
N THR A 92 -19.20 2.92 -13.69
CA THR A 92 -20.05 2.56 -14.82
C THR A 92 -19.35 1.53 -15.71
N GLN A 93 -20.01 1.07 -16.75
CA GLN A 93 -19.37 0.19 -17.75
C GLN A 93 -18.21 0.87 -18.49
N SER A 94 -18.20 2.20 -18.55
CA SER A 94 -17.22 3.00 -19.29
C SER A 94 -16.18 3.69 -18.39
N GLY A 95 -16.17 3.42 -17.08
CA GLY A 95 -15.17 3.99 -16.18
C GLY A 95 -15.72 4.46 -14.83
N ILE A 96 -15.08 5.47 -14.27
CA ILE A 96 -15.44 6.08 -12.98
C ILE A 96 -16.39 7.24 -13.24
N ASP A 97 -17.59 7.17 -12.67
CA ASP A 97 -18.59 8.23 -12.76
C ASP A 97 -18.30 9.36 -11.76
N SER A 98 -18.11 9.01 -10.50
CA SER A 98 -17.91 9.99 -9.46
C SER A 98 -17.17 9.45 -8.25
N VAL A 99 -16.54 10.37 -7.50
CA VAL A 99 -15.85 10.10 -6.22
C VAL A 99 -16.46 11.03 -5.17
N ILE A 100 -17.01 10.44 -4.12
CA ILE A 100 -17.64 11.18 -3.02
C ILE A 100 -16.89 10.84 -1.72
N PHE A 101 -16.18 11.81 -1.16
CA PHE A 101 -15.57 11.69 0.15
C PHE A 101 -16.67 11.67 1.22
N THR A 102 -16.57 10.73 2.16
CA THR A 102 -17.60 10.45 3.18
C THR A 102 -17.09 10.69 4.60
N GLY A 103 -15.79 10.77 4.80
CA GLY A 103 -15.17 11.03 6.10
C GLY A 103 -13.69 11.35 5.99
N VAL A 104 -13.15 11.96 7.04
CA VAL A 104 -11.74 12.15 7.28
C VAL A 104 -11.44 11.80 8.74
N ASN A 105 -10.36 11.07 8.98
CA ASN A 105 -9.91 10.72 10.31
C ASN A 105 -8.40 10.97 10.42
N ASN A 106 -7.98 11.60 11.51
CA ASN A 106 -6.57 11.79 11.78
C ASN A 106 -5.92 10.46 12.18
N LEU A 107 -4.69 10.25 11.75
CA LEU A 107 -3.79 9.27 12.34
C LEU A 107 -3.36 9.80 13.70
N LEU A 108 -3.49 8.98 14.74
CA LEU A 108 -3.17 9.42 16.10
C LEU A 108 -1.90 8.73 16.61
N GLN A 109 -1.15 9.46 17.43
CA GLN A 109 -0.05 8.91 18.19
C GLN A 109 -0.56 7.92 19.28
N PRO A 110 0.31 7.10 19.88
CA PRO A 110 -0.07 6.26 21.02
C PRO A 110 -0.66 7.04 22.21
N SER A 111 -0.33 8.33 22.33
CA SER A 111 -0.93 9.24 23.32
C SER A 111 -2.39 9.58 23.06
N GLY A 112 -2.88 9.35 21.83
CA GLY A 112 -4.20 9.77 21.35
C GLY A 112 -4.21 11.18 20.73
N GLU A 113 -3.07 11.85 20.68
CA GLU A 113 -2.91 13.15 20.03
C GLU A 113 -2.62 12.99 18.54
N VAL A 114 -2.84 14.05 17.74
CA VAL A 114 -2.41 14.09 16.33
C VAL A 114 -0.90 14.14 16.23
N TYR A 115 -0.35 13.64 15.13
CA TYR A 115 1.07 13.80 14.84
C TYR A 115 1.40 15.28 14.63
N PRO A 116 2.50 15.78 15.24
CA PRO A 116 2.91 17.17 15.08
C PRO A 116 3.42 17.45 13.67
N ASN A 117 3.37 18.71 13.28
CA ASN A 117 4.06 19.19 12.09
C ASN A 117 5.58 19.16 12.34
N PHE A 118 6.36 18.82 11.31
CA PHE A 118 7.82 18.79 11.35
C PHE A 118 8.46 20.08 11.94
N LYS A 119 7.86 21.25 11.71
CA LYS A 119 8.33 22.52 12.28
C LYS A 119 8.09 22.65 13.78
N GLN A 120 7.11 21.91 14.32
CA GLN A 120 6.78 21.89 15.74
C GLN A 120 7.62 20.86 16.48
N ASP A 121 7.68 19.66 15.94
CA ASP A 121 8.47 18.55 16.50
C ASP A 121 8.97 17.64 15.38
N LYS A 122 10.22 17.84 15.00
CA LYS A 122 10.88 17.10 13.93
C LYS A 122 11.27 15.66 14.28
N PHE A 123 11.11 15.26 15.56
CA PHE A 123 11.46 13.92 16.02
C PHE A 123 10.26 12.99 16.18
N HIS A 124 9.04 13.52 16.06
CA HIS A 124 7.81 12.73 16.21
C HIS A 124 6.80 12.98 15.09
N THR A 125 7.24 13.51 13.98
CA THR A 125 6.41 13.60 12.78
C THR A 125 6.25 12.22 12.16
N THR A 126 5.29 12.05 11.25
CA THR A 126 5.09 10.79 10.53
C THR A 126 5.05 11.04 9.04
N ASP A 127 5.34 10.01 8.26
CA ASP A 127 5.35 10.03 6.80
C ASP A 127 4.46 8.90 6.29
N PRO A 128 3.13 9.12 6.20
CA PRO A 128 2.19 8.05 5.88
C PRO A 128 2.24 7.68 4.39
N GLU A 129 2.35 6.37 4.07
CA GLU A 129 2.46 5.90 2.70
C GLU A 129 1.28 5.02 2.28
N ALA A 130 1.18 3.81 2.76
CA ALA A 130 0.12 2.89 2.38
C ALA A 130 -0.89 2.64 3.50
N ILE A 131 -2.10 2.23 3.11
CA ILE A 131 -3.18 1.85 4.04
C ILE A 131 -3.89 0.59 3.56
N ARG A 132 -4.20 -0.32 4.50
CA ARG A 132 -4.97 -1.55 4.22
C ARG A 132 -6.02 -1.80 5.28
N TYR A 133 -7.18 -2.24 4.85
CA TYR A 133 -8.30 -2.61 5.72
C TYR A 133 -8.30 -4.11 6.02
N ASN A 134 -8.49 -4.46 7.28
CA ASN A 134 -8.70 -5.84 7.71
C ASN A 134 -10.16 -6.04 8.10
N PRO A 135 -11.02 -6.64 7.28
CA PRO A 135 -12.45 -6.81 7.54
C PRO A 135 -12.72 -7.78 8.68
N ILE A 136 -11.82 -8.74 8.94
CA ILE A 136 -11.97 -9.71 10.04
C ILE A 136 -11.90 -9.00 11.39
N ARG A 137 -10.97 -8.04 11.51
CA ARG A 137 -10.73 -7.31 12.76
C ARG A 137 -11.39 -5.94 12.79
N LYS A 138 -11.89 -5.45 11.64
CA LYS A 138 -12.42 -4.09 11.45
C LYS A 138 -11.39 -3.03 11.87
N GLN A 139 -10.19 -3.17 11.36
CA GLN A 139 -9.01 -2.35 11.68
C GLN A 139 -8.32 -1.94 10.39
N LEU A 140 -7.57 -0.85 10.45
CA LEU A 140 -6.68 -0.41 9.39
C LEU A 140 -5.24 -0.68 9.81
N VAL A 141 -4.39 -0.95 8.82
CA VAL A 141 -2.93 -0.98 8.97
C VAL A 141 -2.36 0.02 7.98
N TRP A 142 -1.40 0.81 8.42
CA TRP A 142 -0.71 1.78 7.58
C TRP A 142 0.79 1.72 7.79
N SER A 143 1.57 2.12 6.78
CA SER A 143 3.02 2.25 6.81
C SER A 143 3.45 3.69 6.93
N SER A 144 4.63 3.91 7.51
CA SER A 144 5.34 5.19 7.53
C SER A 144 6.79 4.94 7.20
N GLU A 145 7.36 5.76 6.31
CA GLU A 145 8.77 5.70 5.94
C GLU A 145 9.74 6.07 7.08
N GLY A 146 9.27 6.85 8.04
CA GLY A 146 10.15 7.45 9.05
C GLY A 146 10.95 8.63 8.49
N GLU A 147 12.13 8.92 9.07
CA GLU A 147 12.95 10.06 8.64
C GLU A 147 14.43 9.79 8.88
N ARG A 148 15.26 10.24 7.95
CA ARG A 148 16.71 10.21 8.08
C ARG A 148 17.32 11.52 7.58
N ILE A 149 17.55 12.45 8.49
CA ILE A 149 18.25 13.70 8.19
C ILE A 149 19.57 13.73 8.96
N ILE A 150 20.68 13.80 8.24
CA ILE A 150 22.02 13.93 8.80
C ILE A 150 22.65 15.20 8.25
N THR A 151 22.83 16.17 9.12
CA THR A 151 23.50 17.44 8.81
C THR A 151 24.61 17.70 9.83
N THR A 152 25.37 18.78 9.64
CA THR A 152 26.40 19.20 10.60
C THR A 152 25.81 19.66 11.94
N SER A 153 24.56 20.06 11.97
CA SER A 153 23.87 20.58 13.15
C SER A 153 22.85 19.63 13.75
N ASP A 154 22.27 18.72 12.93
CA ASP A 154 21.16 17.90 13.33
C ASP A 154 21.31 16.44 12.86
N THR A 155 20.86 15.52 13.70
CA THR A 155 20.64 14.11 13.38
C THR A 155 19.23 13.74 13.78
N ILE A 156 18.36 13.47 12.80
CA ILE A 156 16.97 13.04 12.98
C ILE A 156 16.86 11.64 12.41
N LEU A 157 16.47 10.71 13.26
CA LEU A 157 16.35 9.29 12.92
C LEU A 157 15.00 8.79 13.46
N GLU A 158 14.02 8.70 12.61
CA GLU A 158 12.76 8.02 12.88
C GLU A 158 12.74 6.71 12.13
N THR A 159 12.63 5.61 12.85
CA THR A 159 12.55 4.28 12.24
C THR A 159 11.20 4.13 11.54
N PRO A 160 11.18 3.57 10.32
CA PRO A 160 9.95 3.28 9.61
C PRO A 160 9.05 2.37 10.44
N SER A 161 7.76 2.48 10.22
CA SER A 161 6.80 1.78 11.06
C SER A 161 5.64 1.19 10.29
N ILE A 162 5.05 0.13 10.85
CA ILE A 162 3.78 -0.43 10.39
C ILE A 162 2.84 -0.46 11.60
N THR A 163 1.75 0.27 11.53
CA THR A 163 0.87 0.53 12.66
C THR A 163 -0.56 0.07 12.38
N THR A 164 -1.13 -0.68 13.32
CA THR A 164 -2.55 -1.04 13.31
C THR A 164 -3.35 -0.01 14.08
N ILE A 165 -4.41 0.52 13.47
CA ILE A 165 -5.29 1.52 14.05
C ILE A 165 -6.76 1.10 14.01
N SER A 166 -7.55 1.70 14.88
CA SER A 166 -9.01 1.65 14.80
C SER A 166 -9.52 2.45 13.59
N LEU A 167 -10.79 2.26 13.21
CA LEU A 167 -11.46 3.08 12.19
C LEU A 167 -11.66 4.55 12.61
N LYS A 168 -11.07 4.98 13.71
CA LYS A 168 -11.04 6.37 14.18
C LYS A 168 -9.61 6.90 14.33
N GLY A 169 -8.62 6.19 13.77
CA GLY A 169 -7.23 6.58 13.77
C GLY A 169 -6.44 6.27 15.05
N ALA A 170 -7.07 5.77 16.11
CA ALA A 170 -6.36 5.46 17.35
C ALA A 170 -5.47 4.22 17.20
N VAL A 171 -4.23 4.31 17.67
CA VAL A 171 -3.26 3.20 17.66
C VAL A 171 -3.78 2.03 18.50
N ILE A 172 -3.73 0.84 17.93
CA ILE A 172 -4.05 -0.42 18.61
C ILE A 172 -2.75 -1.16 18.93
N ASN A 173 -1.86 -1.29 17.96
CA ASN A 173 -0.54 -1.87 18.11
C ASN A 173 0.36 -1.53 16.91
N THR A 174 1.65 -1.86 17.04
CA THR A 174 2.65 -1.74 15.97
C THR A 174 3.28 -3.09 15.68
N PHE A 175 3.81 -3.26 14.48
CA PHE A 175 4.61 -4.43 14.10
C PHE A 175 6.05 -4.24 14.57
N THR A 176 6.70 -5.33 14.95
CA THR A 176 8.12 -5.33 15.32
C THR A 176 8.97 -5.24 14.05
N ILE A 177 9.63 -4.10 13.88
CA ILE A 177 10.51 -3.86 12.74
C ILE A 177 11.86 -4.56 12.98
N PRO A 178 12.40 -5.31 11.99
CA PRO A 178 13.70 -5.94 12.13
C PRO A 178 14.83 -4.90 12.35
N PRO A 179 15.85 -5.19 13.19
CA PRO A 179 16.94 -4.24 13.45
C PRO A 179 17.65 -3.71 12.21
N LYS A 180 17.68 -4.50 11.13
CA LYS A 180 18.26 -4.08 9.85
C LYS A 180 17.49 -2.93 9.18
N ILE A 181 16.22 -2.78 9.47
CA ILE A 181 15.33 -1.74 8.91
C ILE A 181 15.24 -0.53 9.87
N THR A 182 16.12 -0.44 10.84
CA THR A 182 16.18 0.70 11.74
C THR A 182 17.01 1.82 11.13
N MET A 183 16.50 3.05 11.13
CA MET A 183 17.25 4.23 10.68
C MET A 183 18.54 4.41 11.46
N GLN A 184 19.65 4.66 10.76
CA GLN A 184 20.97 4.84 11.36
C GLN A 184 21.65 6.11 10.83
N ALA A 185 22.50 6.70 11.67
CA ALA A 185 23.29 7.86 11.29
C ALA A 185 24.38 7.53 10.26
N THR A 186 24.83 6.29 10.23
CA THR A 186 25.80 5.77 9.23
C THR A 186 25.07 5.27 7.99
N GLU A 187 25.82 5.01 6.91
CA GLU A 187 25.28 4.39 5.68
C GLU A 187 25.00 2.90 5.87
N ASN A 188 24.10 2.59 6.79
CA ASN A 188 23.54 1.27 7.07
C ASN A 188 22.03 1.40 7.24
N GLY A 189 21.29 0.34 6.92
CA GLY A 189 19.83 0.33 6.97
C GLY A 189 19.19 1.15 5.85
N PRO A 190 17.99 1.69 6.09
CA PRO A 190 17.23 2.42 5.10
C PRO A 190 17.88 3.75 4.68
N ARG A 191 17.56 4.17 3.48
CA ARG A 191 17.90 5.49 2.95
C ARG A 191 16.81 6.49 3.32
N GLN A 192 17.13 7.75 3.30
CA GLN A 192 16.14 8.80 3.45
C GLN A 192 15.12 8.73 2.29
N ASN A 193 13.83 8.77 2.61
CA ASN A 193 12.72 8.77 1.67
C ASN A 193 12.84 7.61 0.67
N ALA A 194 12.94 6.40 1.18
CA ALA A 194 13.16 5.19 0.38
C ALA A 194 12.89 3.91 1.19
N ASP A 195 11.92 3.95 2.08
CA ASP A 195 11.71 2.95 3.11
C ASP A 195 10.41 2.14 2.91
N PHE A 196 9.60 1.98 3.97
CA PHE A 196 8.34 1.24 3.85
C PHE A 196 7.29 2.05 3.10
N GLU A 197 7.11 1.66 1.87
CA GLU A 197 6.08 2.20 0.99
C GLU A 197 4.81 1.32 1.05
N GLY A 198 4.71 0.37 0.13
CA GLY A 198 3.55 -0.49 -0.02
C GLY A 198 3.41 -1.55 1.06
N ILE A 199 2.18 -1.82 1.46
CA ILE A 199 1.81 -2.96 2.29
C ILE A 199 0.61 -3.70 1.70
N THR A 200 0.50 -5.00 1.92
CA THR A 200 -0.66 -5.78 1.47
C THR A 200 -0.91 -7.00 2.35
N PHE A 201 -2.16 -7.29 2.65
CA PHE A 201 -2.51 -8.54 3.31
C PHE A 201 -2.47 -9.72 2.35
N ALA A 202 -2.23 -10.91 2.89
CA ALA A 202 -2.29 -12.19 2.20
C ALA A 202 -2.81 -13.29 3.14
N ASN A 203 -3.07 -14.47 2.57
CA ASN A 203 -3.46 -15.67 3.31
C ASN A 203 -4.64 -15.42 4.27
N ASN A 204 -5.72 -14.86 3.75
CA ASN A 204 -6.92 -14.47 4.52
C ASN A 204 -6.55 -13.58 5.73
N TYR A 205 -5.80 -12.52 5.48
CA TYR A 205 -5.36 -11.52 6.47
C TYR A 205 -4.46 -12.06 7.59
N ALA A 206 -3.89 -13.27 7.43
CA ALA A 206 -2.96 -13.85 8.39
C ALA A 206 -1.51 -13.38 8.19
N THR A 207 -1.17 -12.94 6.98
CA THR A 207 0.15 -12.44 6.59
C THR A 207 0.00 -10.99 6.11
N LEU A 208 0.96 -10.14 6.45
CA LEU A 208 1.14 -8.81 5.86
C LEU A 208 2.49 -8.80 5.13
N TYR A 209 2.50 -8.37 3.87
CA TYR A 209 3.71 -8.02 3.15
C TYR A 209 3.95 -6.52 3.28
N ALA A 210 5.22 -6.12 3.31
CA ALA A 210 5.67 -4.75 3.20
C ALA A 210 6.92 -4.71 2.32
N ASN A 211 7.09 -3.70 1.49
CA ASN A 211 8.29 -3.54 0.68
C ASN A 211 9.05 -2.27 1.05
N MET A 212 10.37 -2.35 0.87
CA MET A 212 11.21 -1.16 0.78
C MET A 212 11.02 -0.53 -0.60
N GLU A 213 11.00 0.79 -0.70
CA GLU A 213 10.96 1.47 -2.00
C GLU A 213 12.25 1.26 -2.77
N GLU A 214 13.39 1.49 -2.10
CA GLU A 214 14.72 1.39 -2.67
C GLU A 214 15.62 0.43 -1.85
N PRO A 215 16.83 0.09 -2.33
CA PRO A 215 17.74 -0.79 -1.61
C PRO A 215 18.24 -0.17 -0.30
N LEU A 216 18.42 -0.99 0.73
CA LEU A 216 19.21 -0.59 1.89
C LEU A 216 20.65 -0.22 1.46
N TYR A 217 21.34 0.58 2.26
CA TYR A 217 22.74 0.95 1.97
C TYR A 217 23.66 -0.27 1.78
N GLU A 218 23.50 -1.29 2.62
CA GLU A 218 24.27 -2.52 2.52
C GLU A 218 23.83 -3.46 1.39
N ASP A 219 22.61 -3.31 0.86
CA ASP A 219 22.11 -4.18 -0.21
C ASP A 219 22.57 -3.75 -1.61
N GLY A 220 23.06 -2.53 -1.78
CA GLY A 220 23.63 -2.09 -3.05
C GLY A 220 23.38 -0.63 -3.36
N PRO A 221 23.75 -0.17 -4.56
CA PRO A 221 23.44 1.19 -5.03
C PRO A 221 21.95 1.33 -5.36
N ARG A 222 21.49 2.57 -5.48
CA ARG A 222 20.21 2.91 -6.11
C ARG A 222 20.19 2.43 -7.57
N ALA A 223 19.00 2.22 -8.12
CA ALA A 223 18.85 1.91 -9.54
C ALA A 223 19.45 3.02 -10.41
N ASP A 224 20.06 2.63 -11.53
CA ASP A 224 20.62 3.54 -12.52
C ASP A 224 19.95 3.30 -13.88
N THR A 225 20.24 4.14 -14.87
CA THR A 225 19.76 4.00 -16.26
C THR A 225 20.29 2.74 -16.97
N ILE A 226 21.31 2.13 -16.41
CA ILE A 226 21.83 0.82 -16.81
C ILE A 226 21.56 -0.15 -15.66
N ASP A 227 21.13 -1.37 -15.98
CA ASP A 227 20.93 -2.42 -14.96
C ASP A 227 22.22 -2.66 -14.16
N ASN A 228 22.17 -2.32 -12.89
CA ASN A 228 23.27 -2.41 -11.94
C ASN A 228 23.02 -3.43 -10.83
N ASN A 229 22.13 -4.40 -11.07
CA ASN A 229 21.73 -5.46 -10.11
C ASN A 229 21.25 -4.90 -8.78
N THR A 230 20.36 -3.93 -8.83
CA THR A 230 19.71 -3.34 -7.64
C THR A 230 18.60 -4.23 -7.13
N TYR A 231 18.59 -4.50 -5.83
CA TYR A 231 17.57 -5.32 -5.16
C TYR A 231 16.97 -4.58 -3.96
N ILE A 232 15.66 -4.68 -3.81
CA ILE A 232 14.94 -4.28 -2.60
C ILE A 232 14.53 -5.49 -1.79
N ARG A 233 14.13 -5.27 -0.53
CA ARG A 233 13.55 -6.30 0.34
C ARG A 233 12.03 -6.19 0.37
N ILE A 234 11.37 -7.34 0.20
CA ILE A 234 9.96 -7.54 0.51
C ILE A 234 9.90 -8.35 1.79
N LEU A 235 9.31 -7.79 2.83
CA LEU A 235 9.20 -8.41 4.15
C LEU A 235 7.81 -9.04 4.32
N THR A 236 7.74 -10.14 5.07
CA THR A 236 6.47 -10.72 5.49
C THR A 236 6.36 -10.69 7.01
N PHE A 237 5.17 -10.38 7.49
CA PHE A 237 4.85 -10.34 8.91
C PHE A 237 3.69 -11.27 9.22
N ASN A 238 3.78 -11.98 10.35
CA ASN A 238 2.62 -12.66 10.93
C ASN A 238 1.72 -11.62 11.61
N VAL A 239 0.49 -11.47 11.14
CA VAL A 239 -0.44 -10.43 11.62
C VAL A 239 -0.84 -10.62 13.09
N ALA A 240 -0.97 -11.86 13.58
CA ALA A 240 -1.33 -12.12 14.96
C ALA A 240 -0.17 -11.83 15.93
N ARG A 241 1.06 -12.21 15.57
CA ARG A 241 2.26 -11.99 16.39
C ARG A 241 2.92 -10.65 16.14
N ARG A 242 2.63 -10.01 14.99
CA ARG A 242 3.23 -8.74 14.54
C ARG A 242 4.77 -8.83 14.39
N GLU A 243 5.26 -9.96 13.98
CA GLU A 243 6.68 -10.26 13.85
C GLU A 243 7.05 -10.55 12.40
N ASN A 244 8.22 -10.08 11.97
CA ASN A 244 8.79 -10.42 10.67
C ASN A 244 9.10 -11.92 10.60
N THR A 245 8.56 -12.60 9.58
CA THR A 245 8.73 -14.03 9.38
C THR A 245 9.75 -14.37 8.32
N HIS A 246 9.67 -13.74 7.14
CA HIS A 246 10.58 -13.95 6.01
C HIS A 246 10.91 -12.63 5.33
N GLN A 247 11.96 -12.63 4.53
CA GLN A 247 12.30 -11.52 3.63
C GLN A 247 12.69 -12.09 2.27
N PHE A 248 12.32 -11.41 1.19
CA PHE A 248 12.61 -11.83 -0.18
C PHE A 248 13.25 -10.69 -0.95
N ALA A 249 14.23 -11.02 -1.80
CA ALA A 249 14.83 -10.06 -2.71
C ALA A 249 13.93 -9.88 -3.95
N TYR A 250 13.71 -8.64 -4.33
CA TYR A 250 13.07 -8.27 -5.59
C TYR A 250 14.03 -7.39 -6.40
N LYS A 251 14.30 -7.77 -7.65
CA LYS A 251 15.21 -7.03 -8.52
C LYS A 251 14.48 -5.84 -9.14
N LEU A 252 14.94 -4.63 -8.89
CA LEU A 252 14.45 -3.43 -9.57
C LEU A 252 14.87 -3.43 -11.05
N GLY A 253 14.04 -2.84 -11.90
CA GLY A 253 14.44 -2.45 -13.26
C GLY A 253 15.36 -1.23 -13.24
N PRO A 254 16.00 -0.92 -14.37
CA PRO A 254 16.73 0.33 -14.51
C PRO A 254 15.78 1.54 -14.53
N VAL A 255 16.32 2.71 -14.18
CA VAL A 255 15.65 4.00 -14.38
C VAL A 255 15.30 4.17 -15.86
N ALA A 256 14.04 4.50 -16.16
CA ALA A 256 13.51 4.49 -17.53
C ALA A 256 14.17 5.50 -18.47
N HIS A 257 14.58 6.66 -17.93
CA HIS A 257 15.15 7.74 -18.73
C HIS A 257 16.34 8.39 -18.03
N PRO A 258 17.39 8.83 -18.78
CA PRO A 258 18.45 9.62 -18.18
C PRO A 258 17.93 11.00 -17.75
N PRO A 259 18.43 11.55 -16.62
CA PRO A 259 18.03 12.88 -16.17
C PRO A 259 18.66 13.99 -17.02
N ILE A 260 18.08 15.18 -16.96
CA ILE A 260 18.60 16.39 -17.58
C ILE A 260 18.69 17.47 -16.49
N PRO A 261 19.91 17.94 -16.14
CA PRO A 261 21.24 17.52 -16.61
C PRO A 261 21.59 16.09 -16.18
N THR A 262 22.61 15.50 -16.82
CA THR A 262 22.95 14.05 -16.71
C THR A 262 23.20 13.55 -15.29
N ASN A 263 23.66 14.41 -14.38
CA ASN A 263 23.93 14.10 -12.97
C ASN A 263 22.80 14.52 -12.01
N ALA A 264 21.67 14.98 -12.54
CA ALA A 264 20.53 15.34 -11.71
C ALA A 264 19.83 14.11 -11.11
N PHE A 265 18.90 14.35 -10.20
CA PHE A 265 18.17 13.30 -9.50
C PHE A 265 17.41 12.37 -10.47
N LYS A 266 17.50 11.08 -10.18
CA LYS A 266 16.74 10.01 -10.82
C LYS A 266 16.50 8.89 -9.83
N VAL A 267 15.41 8.16 -10.00
CA VAL A 267 15.01 7.04 -9.15
C VAL A 267 14.20 6.02 -9.96
N ASN A 268 14.28 4.76 -9.58
CA ASN A 268 13.28 3.74 -9.84
C ASN A 268 13.05 2.99 -8.53
N GLY A 269 11.85 3.04 -8.02
CA GLY A 269 11.46 2.45 -6.74
C GLY A 269 10.16 1.65 -6.86
N VAL A 270 9.78 1.01 -5.78
CA VAL A 270 8.51 0.26 -5.65
C VAL A 270 7.62 0.98 -4.64
N PRO A 271 6.72 1.88 -5.07
CA PRO A 271 5.82 2.58 -4.17
C PRO A 271 4.71 1.69 -3.63
N GLU A 272 4.32 0.62 -4.34
CA GLU A 272 3.20 -0.20 -3.86
C GLU A 272 3.28 -1.65 -4.33
N ILE A 273 2.75 -2.54 -3.50
CA ILE A 273 2.53 -3.95 -3.78
C ILE A 273 1.10 -4.36 -3.45
N LEU A 274 0.54 -5.28 -4.22
CA LEU A 274 -0.78 -5.86 -3.95
C LEU A 274 -0.72 -7.39 -4.05
N SER A 275 -1.11 -8.10 -3.00
CA SER A 275 -1.21 -9.56 -3.05
C SER A 275 -2.32 -10.00 -4.01
N ILE A 276 -1.97 -10.85 -4.97
CA ILE A 276 -2.92 -11.47 -5.89
C ILE A 276 -3.12 -12.97 -5.58
N GLY A 277 -2.64 -13.41 -4.40
CA GLY A 277 -2.73 -14.79 -3.94
C GLY A 277 -1.57 -15.68 -4.41
N ASN A 278 -1.48 -16.89 -3.87
CA ASN A 278 -0.50 -17.92 -4.26
C ASN A 278 0.97 -17.44 -4.23
N ASN A 279 1.36 -16.66 -3.21
CA ASN A 279 2.67 -16.03 -3.08
C ASN A 279 3.06 -15.13 -4.26
N LYS A 280 2.07 -14.56 -4.94
CA LYS A 280 2.28 -13.60 -6.03
C LYS A 280 1.83 -12.23 -5.61
N LEU A 281 2.61 -11.24 -6.05
CA LEU A 281 2.33 -9.82 -5.85
C LEU A 281 2.23 -9.13 -7.21
N LEU A 282 1.28 -8.23 -7.34
CA LEU A 282 1.36 -7.15 -8.29
C LEU A 282 2.30 -6.11 -7.69
N VAL A 283 3.26 -5.63 -8.47
CA VAL A 283 4.31 -4.70 -8.03
C VAL A 283 4.32 -3.51 -8.98
N ILE A 284 4.21 -2.31 -8.44
CA ILE A 284 4.37 -1.08 -9.19
C ILE A 284 5.85 -0.69 -9.14
N GLU A 285 6.52 -0.56 -10.28
CA GLU A 285 7.78 0.16 -10.39
C GLU A 285 7.52 1.55 -10.96
N ARG A 286 7.94 2.56 -10.22
CA ARG A 286 7.82 3.97 -10.58
C ARG A 286 9.19 4.56 -10.81
N SER A 287 9.42 5.03 -12.02
CA SER A 287 10.67 5.68 -12.40
C SER A 287 10.48 7.17 -12.65
N PHE A 288 11.31 7.98 -12.00
CA PHE A 288 11.36 9.42 -12.21
C PHE A 288 12.77 9.87 -12.59
N SER A 289 12.86 10.92 -13.41
CA SER A 289 14.13 11.57 -13.76
C SER A 289 13.92 13.06 -13.93
N THR A 290 14.77 13.87 -13.31
CA THR A 290 14.78 15.33 -13.50
C THR A 290 14.77 15.68 -14.98
N GLY A 291 13.96 16.67 -15.38
CA GLY A 291 13.79 17.08 -16.78
C GLY A 291 12.73 16.27 -17.53
N LYS A 292 12.07 15.33 -16.89
CA LYS A 292 10.85 14.66 -17.37
C LYS A 292 9.63 15.18 -16.62
N ILE A 293 8.51 15.32 -17.31
CA ILE A 293 7.26 15.84 -16.71
C ILE A 293 6.50 14.71 -16.02
N ALA A 294 6.47 13.52 -16.61
CA ALA A 294 5.73 12.37 -16.12
C ALA A 294 6.67 11.30 -15.56
N CYS A 295 6.19 10.53 -14.61
CA CYS A 295 6.79 9.26 -14.19
C CYS A 295 6.60 8.20 -15.26
N SER A 296 7.50 7.22 -15.31
CA SER A 296 7.35 5.99 -16.10
C SER A 296 6.91 4.87 -15.16
N ILE A 297 5.74 4.30 -15.42
CA ILE A 297 5.11 3.33 -14.50
C ILE A 297 5.03 1.96 -15.16
N LYS A 298 5.61 0.96 -14.52
CA LYS A 298 5.54 -0.44 -14.97
C LYS A 298 4.92 -1.33 -13.90
N ILE A 299 3.97 -2.15 -14.30
CA ILE A 299 3.29 -3.10 -13.43
C ILE A 299 3.84 -4.49 -13.69
N PHE A 300 4.35 -5.13 -12.65
CA PHE A 300 4.88 -6.49 -12.73
C PHE A 300 4.04 -7.46 -11.90
N ILE A 301 4.08 -8.74 -12.27
CA ILE A 301 3.73 -9.85 -11.39
C ILE A 301 5.03 -10.43 -10.87
N ALA A 302 5.24 -10.36 -9.57
CA ALA A 302 6.32 -11.01 -8.85
C ALA A 302 5.84 -12.33 -8.24
N ASP A 303 6.61 -13.41 -8.41
CA ASP A 303 6.33 -14.72 -7.83
C ASP A 303 7.41 -15.07 -6.81
N LEU A 304 7.01 -15.15 -5.54
CA LEU A 304 7.86 -15.40 -4.39
C LEU A 304 8.02 -16.90 -4.07
N SER A 305 7.30 -17.78 -4.76
CA SER A 305 7.18 -19.20 -4.40
C SER A 305 8.50 -19.96 -4.42
N LYS A 306 9.47 -19.51 -5.21
CA LYS A 306 10.82 -20.10 -5.32
C LYS A 306 11.93 -19.18 -4.80
N ALA A 307 11.56 -18.00 -4.28
CA ALA A 307 12.54 -17.06 -3.77
C ALA A 307 13.13 -17.54 -2.45
N THR A 308 14.41 -17.28 -2.27
CA THR A 308 15.13 -17.61 -1.03
C THR A 308 14.69 -16.67 0.09
N ASP A 309 14.47 -17.20 1.30
CA ASP A 309 14.33 -16.38 2.49
C ASP A 309 15.69 -15.74 2.85
N ILE A 310 15.80 -14.45 2.62
CA ILE A 310 17.01 -13.64 2.84
C ILE A 310 17.04 -12.94 4.21
N LYS A 311 16.13 -13.27 5.12
CA LYS A 311 16.00 -12.61 6.43
C LYS A 311 17.33 -12.51 7.19
N ASN A 312 18.17 -13.53 7.07
CA ASN A 312 19.47 -13.61 7.77
C ASN A 312 20.65 -13.08 6.93
N LEU A 313 20.43 -12.71 5.65
CA LEU A 313 21.49 -12.16 4.82
C LEU A 313 21.77 -10.70 5.20
N GLN A 314 23.04 -10.41 5.45
CA GLN A 314 23.48 -9.07 5.84
C GLN A 314 23.46 -8.09 4.65
N SER A 315 23.66 -8.57 3.42
CA SER A 315 23.75 -7.78 2.21
C SER A 315 23.25 -8.58 1.00
N LEU A 316 22.67 -7.88 0.02
CA LEU A 316 22.24 -8.48 -1.26
C LEU A 316 23.24 -8.22 -2.41
N LYS A 317 24.42 -7.68 -2.11
CA LYS A 317 25.47 -7.44 -3.14
C LYS A 317 26.01 -8.72 -3.76
N ASN A 318 26.03 -9.84 -2.99
CA ASN A 318 26.39 -11.14 -3.52
C ASN A 318 25.13 -11.87 -4.01
N THR A 319 24.87 -11.77 -5.30
CA THR A 319 23.68 -12.34 -5.93
C THR A 319 23.65 -13.86 -6.03
N ASP A 320 24.79 -14.51 -5.85
CA ASP A 320 24.90 -15.99 -5.83
C ASP A 320 24.36 -16.60 -4.52
N ALA A 321 24.17 -15.78 -3.48
CA ALA A 321 23.71 -16.23 -2.17
C ALA A 321 22.19 -16.46 -2.08
N PHE A 322 21.41 -16.08 -3.09
CA PHE A 322 19.96 -16.17 -3.05
C PHE A 322 19.32 -16.26 -4.43
N ILE A 323 18.08 -16.75 -4.46
CA ILE A 323 17.19 -16.69 -5.60
C ILE A 323 16.20 -15.56 -5.33
N ALA A 324 16.21 -14.52 -6.15
CA ALA A 324 15.26 -13.41 -6.07
C ALA A 324 13.86 -13.85 -6.53
N ALA A 325 12.83 -13.10 -6.16
CA ALA A 325 11.50 -13.24 -6.73
C ALA A 325 11.58 -13.14 -8.26
N SER A 326 10.94 -14.08 -8.95
CA SER A 326 10.82 -13.95 -10.39
C SER A 326 9.78 -12.88 -10.72
N LYS A 327 10.03 -12.07 -11.75
CA LYS A 327 9.08 -11.04 -12.18
C LYS A 327 8.78 -11.12 -13.66
N LYS A 328 7.54 -10.79 -14.00
CA LYS A 328 7.06 -10.68 -15.37
C LYS A 328 6.33 -9.36 -15.54
N LEU A 329 6.68 -8.59 -16.57
CA LEU A 329 5.94 -7.39 -16.93
C LEU A 329 4.50 -7.77 -17.28
N LEU A 330 3.54 -7.16 -16.59
CA LEU A 330 2.12 -7.30 -16.87
C LEU A 330 1.65 -6.16 -17.77
N PHE A 331 2.04 -4.93 -17.45
CA PHE A 331 1.58 -3.75 -18.17
C PHE A 331 2.60 -2.61 -18.05
N ASN A 332 2.75 -1.81 -19.10
CA ASN A 332 3.52 -0.56 -19.10
C ASN A 332 2.54 0.60 -19.26
N MET A 333 2.41 1.46 -18.26
CA MET A 333 1.49 2.61 -18.34
C MET A 333 1.95 3.68 -19.34
N ASP A 334 3.22 3.67 -19.74
CA ASP A 334 3.72 4.55 -20.81
C ASP A 334 3.07 4.23 -22.17
N ASP A 335 2.46 3.04 -22.32
CA ASP A 335 1.73 2.64 -23.53
C ASP A 335 0.29 3.20 -23.56
N LEU A 336 -0.17 3.86 -22.49
CA LEU A 336 -1.47 4.51 -22.43
C LEU A 336 -1.50 5.79 -23.26
N ALA A 337 -2.65 6.07 -23.87
CA ALA A 337 -2.88 7.32 -24.60
C ALA A 337 -3.15 8.52 -23.67
N ILE A 338 -2.95 8.36 -22.36
CA ILE A 338 -3.11 9.41 -21.33
C ILE A 338 -1.81 9.57 -20.57
N ALA A 339 -1.51 10.78 -20.13
CA ALA A 339 -0.41 10.99 -19.20
C ALA A 339 -0.77 10.39 -17.83
N THR A 340 0.14 9.60 -17.28
CA THR A 340 0.05 9.11 -15.91
C THR A 340 0.97 9.94 -15.02
N ASP A 341 0.46 10.29 -13.85
CA ASP A 341 1.25 10.99 -12.84
C ASP A 341 1.92 9.96 -11.89
N ASN A 342 2.25 10.36 -10.73
CA ASN A 342 2.95 9.65 -9.67
C ASN A 342 2.06 8.53 -9.06
N ILE A 343 1.89 7.40 -9.78
CA ILE A 343 1.08 6.26 -9.32
C ILE A 343 1.74 5.59 -8.12
N GLU A 344 1.08 5.62 -6.97
CA GLU A 344 1.61 5.10 -5.70
C GLU A 344 0.69 4.10 -5.01
N GLY A 345 -0.61 4.06 -5.33
CA GLY A 345 -1.50 3.10 -4.71
C GLY A 345 -2.23 2.21 -5.71
N VAL A 346 -2.56 0.98 -5.29
CA VAL A 346 -3.41 0.06 -6.02
C VAL A 346 -4.24 -0.81 -5.09
N THR A 347 -5.50 -1.06 -5.47
CA THR A 347 -6.38 -2.01 -4.80
C THR A 347 -7.27 -2.75 -5.80
N PHE A 348 -7.81 -3.89 -5.38
CA PHE A 348 -8.96 -4.46 -6.09
C PHE A 348 -10.18 -3.56 -5.90
N GLY A 349 -10.95 -3.38 -6.97
CA GLY A 349 -12.26 -2.72 -6.92
C GLY A 349 -13.42 -3.72 -6.93
N PRO A 350 -14.67 -3.22 -7.04
CA PRO A 350 -15.84 -4.06 -7.22
C PRO A 350 -15.80 -4.79 -8.56
N LEU A 351 -16.56 -5.89 -8.65
CA LEU A 351 -16.73 -6.58 -9.92
C LEU A 351 -17.51 -5.69 -10.90
N LEU A 352 -17.12 -5.75 -12.16
CA LEU A 352 -17.89 -5.16 -13.24
C LEU A 352 -19.19 -5.92 -13.47
N PRO A 353 -20.19 -5.34 -14.18
CA PRO A 353 -21.43 -6.03 -14.51
C PRO A 353 -21.25 -7.33 -15.32
N ASN A 354 -20.15 -7.45 -16.06
CA ASN A 354 -19.77 -8.67 -16.79
C ASN A 354 -19.08 -9.73 -15.89
N GLY A 355 -18.91 -9.44 -14.59
CA GLY A 355 -18.28 -10.33 -13.62
C GLY A 355 -16.75 -10.25 -13.55
N HIS A 356 -16.12 -9.43 -14.38
CA HIS A 356 -14.66 -9.26 -14.35
C HIS A 356 -14.24 -8.46 -13.12
N LYS A 357 -13.07 -8.82 -12.57
CA LYS A 357 -12.43 -8.07 -11.49
C LYS A 357 -11.88 -6.74 -12.00
N THR A 358 -11.74 -5.81 -11.10
CA THR A 358 -11.11 -4.52 -11.39
C THR A 358 -9.89 -4.28 -10.49
N LEU A 359 -8.97 -3.48 -11.02
CA LEU A 359 -7.90 -2.84 -10.26
C LEU A 359 -8.09 -1.33 -10.37
N LEU A 360 -7.99 -0.66 -9.24
CA LEU A 360 -8.04 0.79 -9.15
C LEU A 360 -6.68 1.30 -8.67
N PHE A 361 -6.02 2.09 -9.52
CA PHE A 361 -4.77 2.76 -9.20
C PHE A 361 -5.04 4.21 -8.82
N ILE A 362 -4.21 4.76 -7.95
CA ILE A 362 -4.26 6.18 -7.57
C ILE A 362 -2.87 6.80 -7.70
N SER A 363 -2.83 8.07 -8.15
CA SER A 363 -1.60 8.86 -8.14
C SER A 363 -1.62 9.88 -7.02
N ASP A 364 -0.46 10.05 -6.40
CA ASP A 364 -0.20 11.15 -5.49
C ASP A 364 0.16 12.42 -6.27
N ASN A 365 -0.42 13.55 -5.88
CA ASN A 365 -0.11 14.86 -6.45
C ASN A 365 0.94 15.64 -5.64
N ASN A 366 1.50 15.06 -4.57
CA ASN A 366 2.49 15.71 -3.68
C ASN A 366 2.07 17.13 -3.25
N PHE A 367 0.78 17.43 -3.20
CA PHE A 367 0.24 18.79 -3.04
C PHE A 367 0.85 19.82 -4.01
N ASN A 368 1.41 19.36 -5.13
CA ASN A 368 2.02 20.17 -6.17
C ASN A 368 0.96 20.54 -7.23
N PRO A 369 0.74 21.83 -7.53
CA PRO A 369 -0.28 22.23 -8.51
C PRO A 369 0.00 21.75 -9.94
N LEU A 370 1.21 21.29 -10.24
CA LEU A 370 1.59 20.73 -11.54
C LEU A 370 1.36 19.22 -11.65
N GLN A 371 1.08 18.56 -10.52
CA GLN A 371 0.76 17.13 -10.47
C GLN A 371 -0.73 16.91 -10.26
N GLN A 372 -1.20 15.70 -10.49
CA GLN A 372 -2.61 15.36 -10.48
C GLN A 372 -2.88 14.15 -9.60
N THR A 373 -3.96 14.20 -8.84
CA THR A 373 -4.54 13.00 -8.23
C THR A 373 -5.45 12.33 -9.25
N GLN A 374 -4.97 11.25 -9.84
CA GLN A 374 -5.69 10.46 -10.84
C GLN A 374 -6.15 9.13 -10.24
N LEU A 375 -7.36 8.70 -10.57
CA LEU A 375 -7.83 7.34 -10.39
C LEU A 375 -7.87 6.67 -11.76
N LEU A 376 -7.22 5.53 -11.90
CA LEU A 376 -7.20 4.74 -13.15
C LEU A 376 -7.87 3.39 -12.88
N LEU A 377 -8.97 3.12 -13.56
CA LEU A 377 -9.74 1.88 -13.44
C LEU A 377 -9.36 0.92 -14.55
N PHE A 378 -8.87 -0.24 -14.17
CA PHE A 378 -8.53 -1.32 -15.09
C PHE A 378 -9.47 -2.51 -14.90
N GLU A 379 -9.87 -3.12 -15.98
CA GLU A 379 -10.48 -4.44 -16.02
C GLU A 379 -9.40 -5.51 -16.04
N VAL A 380 -9.63 -6.60 -15.31
CA VAL A 380 -8.70 -7.74 -15.20
C VAL A 380 -9.18 -8.90 -16.04
N ASN A 381 -8.34 -9.39 -16.93
CA ASN A 381 -8.55 -10.65 -17.66
C ASN A 381 -7.78 -11.78 -16.95
N GLU A 382 -8.52 -12.84 -16.56
CA GLU A 382 -8.01 -14.03 -15.86
C GLU A 382 -7.77 -15.23 -16.77
#